data_eb8ecd46f3c4a7b02f4ba53a0f3250cc
#
_entry.id   eb8ecd46f3c4a7b02f4ba53a0f3250cc
#
_cell.length_a   1.000
_cell.length_b   1.000
_cell.length_c   1.000
_cell.angle_alpha   90.00
_cell.angle_beta   90.00
_cell.angle_gamma   90.00
#
_symmetry.space_group_name_H-M   'P 1'
#
loop_
_entity.id
_entity.type
_entity.pdbx_description
1 polymer ?
#
loop_
_entity_poly.entity_id
_entity_poly.type
_entity_poly.pdbx_seq_one_letter_code
_entity_poly.pdbx_strand_id
1 'polypeptide(L)'
;ALIGFSVVDAIAILNVGSFRTWTRKINTHSGSMITYDPVPENEWKVKHHDYYLEGKLEFLDSEGEWFFDHAEKMLYFWTPQGQNPNSLNIRGKVQSYAFSIANSDYVEIRGLEFFGTTFHFDNSDYSVVENCNLWYPSCHKRMLGVTNTQPEMSVFRNSSFCTVSKSAFRYTDGSALEMYSHNNTIEDCYFYHIDYSVTDLNSLMTTIQMGGANNIIRRNTMHKLGASATLNPGDAGLITLNNISDTGHMQGDGAMVQVMTGQSPGTEISYNWLHS
;
A
#
# COMPACT_ATOMS: atom_id res chain seq x y z
N ALA A 1 -5.57 -4.50 -29.08
CA ALA A 1 -5.91 -5.88 -29.43
C ALA A 1 -5.39 -6.77 -28.31
N LEU A 2 -6.28 -7.40 -27.60
CA LEU A 2 -5.89 -8.32 -26.56
C LEU A 2 -5.33 -9.58 -27.22
N ILE A 3 -4.04 -9.77 -27.14
CA ILE A 3 -3.27 -10.94 -26.81
C ILE A 3 -3.75 -12.23 -27.51
N GLY A 4 -2.85 -12.89 -28.20
CA GLY A 4 -3.12 -14.15 -28.94
C GLY A 4 -3.39 -15.39 -28.08
N PHE A 5 -3.70 -15.22 -26.76
CA PHE A 5 -4.02 -16.31 -25.83
C PHE A 5 -5.21 -15.98 -24.94
N SER A 6 -5.79 -17.00 -24.29
CA SER A 6 -6.93 -16.81 -23.39
C SER A 6 -6.53 -16.22 -22.05
N VAL A 7 -7.19 -15.14 -21.64
CA VAL A 7 -7.01 -14.53 -20.33
C VAL A 7 -8.04 -14.98 -19.29
N VAL A 8 -8.83 -16.01 -19.59
CA VAL A 8 -9.72 -16.63 -18.60
C VAL A 8 -8.90 -17.09 -17.41
N ASP A 9 -9.43 -16.90 -16.21
CA ASP A 9 -8.77 -17.15 -14.92
C ASP A 9 -7.66 -16.15 -14.53
N ALA A 10 -7.27 -15.21 -15.40
CA ALA A 10 -6.40 -14.12 -15.00
C ALA A 10 -7.08 -13.24 -13.95
N ILE A 11 -6.26 -12.53 -13.17
CA ILE A 11 -6.72 -11.52 -12.22
C ILE A 11 -6.65 -10.16 -12.92
N ALA A 12 -7.75 -9.44 -12.93
CA ALA A 12 -7.83 -8.06 -13.40
C ALA A 12 -7.78 -7.11 -12.21
N ILE A 13 -6.87 -6.16 -12.26
CA ILE A 13 -6.82 -5.01 -11.37
C ILE A 13 -7.48 -3.86 -12.12
N LEU A 14 -8.64 -3.43 -11.65
CA LEU A 14 -9.56 -2.55 -12.36
C LEU A 14 -9.58 -1.16 -11.73
N ASN A 15 -9.12 -0.15 -12.45
CA ASN A 15 -9.31 1.26 -12.11
C ASN A 15 -10.47 1.81 -12.96
N VAL A 16 -11.69 1.53 -12.55
CA VAL A 16 -12.91 1.87 -13.29
C VAL A 16 -13.81 2.88 -12.59
N GLY A 17 -13.37 3.43 -11.46
CA GLY A 17 -14.11 4.41 -10.69
C GLY A 17 -13.22 5.27 -9.82
N SER A 18 -13.80 6.30 -9.20
CA SER A 18 -13.06 7.18 -8.30
C SER A 18 -12.70 6.48 -7.00
N PHE A 19 -11.56 6.82 -6.44
CA PHE A 19 -11.04 6.43 -5.12
C PHE A 19 -10.72 4.95 -4.93
N ARG A 20 -10.97 4.07 -5.90
CA ARG A 20 -10.85 2.63 -5.71
C ARG A 20 -10.29 1.94 -6.93
N THR A 21 -9.61 0.85 -6.65
CA THR A 21 -9.34 -0.24 -7.58
C THR A 21 -10.00 -1.51 -7.08
N TRP A 22 -10.38 -2.37 -8.00
CA TRP A 22 -11.02 -3.65 -7.68
C TRP A 22 -10.21 -4.78 -8.29
N THR A 23 -10.19 -5.92 -7.62
CA THR A 23 -9.64 -7.16 -8.18
C THR A 23 -10.76 -8.10 -8.56
N ARG A 24 -10.72 -8.62 -9.77
CA ARG A 24 -11.69 -9.61 -10.26
C ARG A 24 -10.99 -10.68 -11.06
N LYS A 25 -11.52 -11.88 -10.96
CA LYS A 25 -11.14 -12.96 -11.85
C LYS A 25 -11.83 -12.80 -13.19
N ILE A 26 -11.13 -13.05 -14.30
CA ILE A 26 -11.72 -13.05 -15.63
C ILE A 26 -12.51 -14.34 -15.83
N ASN A 27 -13.81 -14.23 -16.06
CA ASN A 27 -14.70 -15.35 -16.24
C ASN A 27 -14.74 -15.85 -17.69
N THR A 28 -14.75 -14.91 -18.66
CA THR A 28 -14.75 -15.27 -20.09
C THR A 28 -13.86 -14.33 -20.88
N HIS A 29 -13.37 -14.82 -22.02
CA HIS A 29 -12.61 -14.03 -22.99
C HIS A 29 -13.01 -14.44 -24.41
N SER A 30 -13.46 -13.48 -25.22
CA SER A 30 -13.81 -13.68 -26.62
C SER A 30 -13.43 -12.46 -27.45
N GLY A 31 -12.47 -12.60 -28.34
CA GLY A 31 -11.93 -11.51 -29.15
C GLY A 31 -11.30 -10.41 -28.29
N SER A 32 -11.90 -9.23 -28.29
CA SER A 32 -11.47 -8.10 -27.44
C SER A 32 -12.32 -7.92 -26.17
N MET A 33 -13.23 -8.84 -25.91
CA MET A 33 -14.19 -8.77 -24.80
C MET A 33 -13.77 -9.73 -23.69
N ILE A 34 -13.72 -9.20 -22.47
CA ILE A 34 -13.59 -9.99 -21.24
C ILE A 34 -14.80 -9.74 -20.34
N THR A 35 -15.17 -10.73 -19.56
CA THR A 35 -16.18 -10.56 -18.51
C THR A 35 -15.62 -10.95 -17.15
N TYR A 36 -16.12 -10.28 -16.12
CA TYR A 36 -15.78 -10.53 -14.71
C TYR A 36 -17.02 -10.22 -13.84
N ASP A 37 -16.98 -10.62 -12.58
CA ASP A 37 -18.07 -10.35 -11.64
C ASP A 37 -18.19 -8.83 -11.42
N PRO A 38 -19.41 -8.29 -11.36
CA PRO A 38 -19.62 -6.86 -11.25
C PRO A 38 -18.84 -6.23 -10.08
N VAL A 39 -18.30 -5.05 -10.31
CA VAL A 39 -17.85 -4.18 -9.23
C VAL A 39 -19.07 -3.49 -8.64
N PRO A 40 -19.07 -3.15 -7.32
CA PRO A 40 -20.18 -2.43 -6.73
C PRO A 40 -20.45 -1.11 -7.46
N GLU A 41 -21.68 -0.93 -7.90
CA GLU A 41 -22.13 0.38 -8.37
C GLU A 41 -22.24 1.30 -7.16
N ASN A 42 -21.49 2.36 -7.16
CA ASN A 42 -21.67 3.47 -6.24
C ASN A 42 -21.92 4.74 -7.03
N GLU A 43 -22.29 5.80 -6.34
CA GLU A 43 -22.56 7.12 -6.90
C GLU A 43 -21.36 7.74 -7.64
N TRP A 44 -20.17 7.27 -7.36
CA TRP A 44 -18.89 7.70 -7.91
C TRP A 44 -18.55 6.94 -9.19
N LYS A 45 -19.39 7.12 -10.16
CA LYS A 45 -19.42 6.37 -11.42
C LYS A 45 -18.06 6.22 -12.09
N VAL A 46 -17.98 5.12 -12.82
CA VAL A 46 -16.95 4.81 -13.80
C VAL A 46 -16.45 6.08 -14.50
N LYS A 47 -15.27 6.53 -14.12
CA LYS A 47 -14.59 7.70 -14.70
C LYS A 47 -13.37 7.31 -15.50
N HIS A 48 -12.81 6.14 -15.19
CA HIS A 48 -11.61 5.63 -15.79
C HIS A 48 -11.88 4.27 -16.40
N HIS A 49 -11.09 3.84 -17.33
CA HIS A 49 -11.21 2.56 -18.00
C HIS A 49 -9.85 1.86 -18.07
N ASP A 50 -9.02 2.09 -17.05
CA ASP A 50 -7.70 1.52 -16.97
C ASP A 50 -7.73 0.20 -16.22
N TYR A 51 -6.95 -0.75 -16.67
CA TYR A 51 -6.78 -2.02 -16.00
C TYR A 51 -5.44 -2.64 -16.40
N TYR A 52 -4.96 -3.55 -15.56
CA TYR A 52 -3.92 -4.48 -15.94
C TYR A 52 -4.28 -5.91 -15.50
N LEU A 53 -3.63 -6.88 -16.10
CA LEU A 53 -3.88 -8.30 -15.84
C LEU A 53 -2.64 -8.94 -15.23
N GLU A 54 -2.87 -9.88 -14.31
CA GLU A 54 -1.81 -10.66 -13.66
C GLU A 54 -2.24 -12.12 -13.47
N GLY A 55 -1.34 -12.97 -12.99
CA GLY A 55 -1.65 -14.30 -12.53
C GLY A 55 -1.72 -15.37 -13.62
N LYS A 56 -1.04 -15.17 -14.75
CA LYS A 56 -0.85 -16.19 -15.78
C LYS A 56 0.61 -16.28 -16.22
N LEU A 57 1.03 -17.47 -16.59
CA LEU A 57 2.40 -17.71 -17.08
C LEU A 57 2.69 -16.91 -18.36
N GLU A 58 1.70 -16.77 -19.22
CA GLU A 58 1.82 -16.06 -20.51
C GLU A 58 2.01 -14.56 -20.37
N PHE A 59 1.85 -13.99 -19.17
CA PHE A 59 2.13 -12.58 -18.89
C PHE A 59 3.59 -12.30 -18.52
N LEU A 60 4.41 -13.33 -18.40
CA LEU A 60 5.85 -13.17 -18.20
C LEU A 60 6.47 -12.64 -19.50
N ASP A 61 6.58 -11.34 -19.64
CA ASP A 61 7.12 -10.67 -20.84
C ASP A 61 8.29 -9.71 -20.56
N SER A 62 8.69 -9.58 -19.30
CA SER A 62 9.77 -8.71 -18.84
C SER A 62 10.65 -9.36 -17.77
N GLU A 63 11.91 -8.94 -17.73
CA GLU A 63 12.85 -9.36 -16.68
C GLU A 63 12.37 -8.95 -15.30
N GLY A 64 12.50 -9.84 -14.33
CA GLY A 64 12.07 -9.62 -12.95
C GLY A 64 10.65 -10.09 -12.66
N GLU A 65 9.87 -10.43 -13.67
CA GLU A 65 8.53 -10.98 -13.50
C GLU A 65 8.56 -12.43 -13.07
N TRP A 66 7.52 -12.84 -12.37
CA TRP A 66 7.38 -14.20 -11.88
C TRP A 66 5.92 -14.67 -11.89
N PHE A 67 5.76 -15.97 -12.00
CA PHE A 67 4.48 -16.65 -11.88
C PHE A 67 4.65 -17.91 -11.04
N PHE A 68 3.74 -18.12 -10.09
CA PHE A 68 3.72 -19.34 -9.29
C PHE A 68 2.52 -20.21 -9.69
N ASP A 69 2.82 -21.37 -10.26
CA ASP A 69 1.82 -22.39 -10.55
C ASP A 69 1.46 -23.15 -9.26
N HIS A 70 0.26 -22.91 -8.75
CA HIS A 70 -0.22 -23.53 -7.53
C HIS A 70 -0.50 -25.04 -7.68
N ALA A 71 -0.83 -25.50 -8.87
CA ALA A 71 -1.11 -26.91 -9.14
C ALA A 71 0.20 -27.71 -9.19
N GLU A 72 1.15 -27.24 -9.96
CA GLU A 72 2.44 -27.88 -10.14
C GLU A 72 3.46 -27.55 -9.02
N LYS A 73 3.15 -26.59 -8.15
CA LYS A 73 4.08 -26.05 -7.14
C LYS A 73 5.38 -25.53 -7.73
N MET A 74 5.29 -24.94 -8.92
CA MET A 74 6.45 -24.47 -9.69
C MET A 74 6.46 -22.94 -9.73
N LEU A 75 7.63 -22.36 -9.43
CA LEU A 75 7.90 -20.94 -9.64
C LEU A 75 8.59 -20.73 -10.97
N TYR A 76 7.95 -19.97 -11.85
CA TYR A 76 8.53 -19.46 -13.09
C TYR A 76 9.02 -18.05 -12.84
N PHE A 77 10.24 -17.77 -13.24
CA PHE A 77 10.87 -16.47 -13.01
C PHE A 77 11.68 -16.06 -14.23
N TRP A 78 11.35 -14.91 -14.80
CA TRP A 78 12.15 -14.33 -15.86
C TRP A 78 13.37 -13.63 -15.25
N THR A 79 14.47 -14.34 -15.23
CA THR A 79 15.69 -13.87 -14.58
C THR A 79 16.34 -12.71 -15.32
N PRO A 80 16.88 -11.71 -14.62
CA PRO A 80 17.64 -10.64 -15.23
C PRO A 80 18.82 -11.18 -16.06
N GLN A 81 18.98 -10.69 -17.29
CA GLN A 81 20.06 -11.07 -18.20
C GLN A 81 20.19 -12.58 -18.44
N GLY A 82 19.11 -13.34 -18.31
CA GLY A 82 19.11 -14.79 -18.51
C GLY A 82 19.97 -15.57 -17.51
N GLN A 83 20.23 -15.02 -16.33
CA GLN A 83 21.02 -15.68 -15.27
C GLN A 83 20.35 -16.97 -14.80
N ASN A 84 21.16 -17.93 -14.37
CA ASN A 84 20.61 -19.13 -13.76
C ASN A 84 19.93 -18.79 -12.43
N PRO A 85 18.61 -19.07 -12.24
CA PRO A 85 17.89 -18.72 -11.02
C PRO A 85 18.50 -19.37 -9.77
N ASN A 86 19.14 -20.51 -9.89
CA ASN A 86 19.81 -21.18 -8.77
C ASN A 86 21.04 -20.42 -8.24
N SER A 87 21.56 -19.46 -9.00
CA SER A 87 22.65 -18.58 -8.57
C SER A 87 22.16 -17.28 -7.95
N LEU A 88 20.86 -17.04 -7.96
CA LEU A 88 20.24 -15.81 -7.47
C LEU A 88 19.75 -15.97 -6.02
N ASN A 89 19.77 -14.88 -5.27
CA ASN A 89 19.15 -14.84 -3.94
C ASN A 89 17.67 -14.49 -4.08
N ILE A 90 16.84 -15.51 -4.29
CA ILE A 90 15.39 -15.36 -4.39
C ILE A 90 14.79 -15.48 -3.00
N ARG A 91 14.03 -14.48 -2.58
CA ARG A 91 13.38 -14.42 -1.27
C ARG A 91 11.88 -14.31 -1.42
N GLY A 92 11.15 -15.01 -0.58
CA GLY A 92 9.68 -14.94 -0.51
C GLY A 92 9.23 -14.55 0.90
N LYS A 93 8.13 -13.81 1.00
CA LYS A 93 7.50 -13.48 2.27
C LYS A 93 6.87 -14.74 2.87
N VAL A 94 7.23 -15.07 4.10
CA VAL A 94 6.68 -16.24 4.83
C VAL A 94 5.97 -15.85 6.12
N GLN A 95 6.19 -14.63 6.62
CA GLN A 95 5.50 -14.13 7.80
C GLN A 95 5.21 -12.64 7.67
N SER A 96 4.09 -12.22 8.26
CA SER A 96 3.60 -10.86 8.17
C SER A 96 4.45 -9.90 9.00
N TYR A 97 4.65 -10.23 10.25
CA TYR A 97 5.32 -9.37 11.22
C TYR A 97 6.60 -10.00 11.74
N ALA A 98 7.70 -9.27 11.64
CA ALA A 98 8.95 -9.59 12.33
C ALA A 98 8.81 -9.31 13.83
N PHE A 99 8.05 -8.26 14.17
CA PHE A 99 7.74 -7.88 15.53
C PHE A 99 6.23 -7.70 15.66
N SER A 100 5.62 -8.44 16.58
CA SER A 100 4.24 -8.24 17.02
C SER A 100 4.29 -7.97 18.52
N ILE A 101 4.04 -6.72 18.90
CA ILE A 101 4.20 -6.19 20.24
C ILE A 101 2.83 -5.79 20.74
N ALA A 102 2.46 -6.29 21.91
CA ALA A 102 1.19 -5.97 22.53
C ALA A 102 1.35 -5.75 24.04
N ASN A 103 0.61 -4.77 24.57
CA ASN A 103 0.58 -4.43 26.00
C ASN A 103 1.99 -4.18 26.59
N SER A 104 2.85 -3.49 25.83
CA SER A 104 4.27 -3.30 26.19
C SER A 104 4.71 -1.91 25.76
N ASP A 105 4.85 -1.01 26.73
CA ASP A 105 5.26 0.37 26.50
C ASP A 105 6.78 0.50 26.36
N TYR A 106 7.21 1.63 25.82
CA TYR A 106 8.63 2.01 25.70
C TYR A 106 9.48 1.03 24.90
N VAL A 107 8.90 0.36 23.92
CA VAL A 107 9.65 -0.55 23.03
C VAL A 107 10.32 0.24 21.92
N GLU A 108 11.60 -0.01 21.69
CA GLU A 108 12.38 0.65 20.66
C GLU A 108 12.88 -0.35 19.62
N ILE A 109 12.60 -0.09 18.34
CA ILE A 109 13.13 -0.81 17.18
C ILE A 109 14.02 0.17 16.42
N ARG A 110 15.32 -0.06 16.39
CA ARG A 110 16.28 0.85 15.77
C ARG A 110 17.28 0.17 14.86
N GLY A 111 17.59 0.81 13.72
CA GLY A 111 18.70 0.44 12.86
C GLY A 111 18.54 -0.90 12.15
N LEU A 112 17.30 -1.34 11.91
CA LEU A 112 17.03 -2.64 11.28
C LEU A 112 16.64 -2.50 9.81
N GLU A 113 16.95 -3.54 9.06
CA GLU A 113 16.46 -3.73 7.70
C GLU A 113 15.42 -4.85 7.68
N PHE A 114 14.21 -4.51 7.22
CA PHE A 114 13.10 -5.44 7.02
C PHE A 114 12.99 -5.78 5.54
N PHE A 115 12.79 -7.04 5.22
CA PHE A 115 12.54 -7.48 3.86
C PHE A 115 11.34 -8.44 3.82
N GLY A 116 10.25 -8.00 3.17
CA GLY A 116 9.02 -8.80 3.05
C GLY A 116 8.28 -9.02 4.37
N THR A 117 8.55 -8.19 5.37
CA THR A 117 7.93 -8.24 6.69
C THR A 117 7.90 -6.85 7.32
N THR A 118 7.17 -6.69 8.42
CA THR A 118 7.04 -5.40 9.11
C THR A 118 6.83 -5.57 10.62
N PHE A 119 6.26 -4.56 11.25
CA PHE A 119 5.97 -4.53 12.69
C PHE A 119 4.49 -4.22 12.94
N HIS A 120 4.02 -4.67 14.08
CA HIS A 120 2.69 -4.39 14.63
C HIS A 120 2.82 -4.07 16.11
N PHE A 121 2.26 -2.92 16.52
CA PHE A 121 2.11 -2.52 17.91
C PHE A 121 0.62 -2.42 18.24
N ASP A 122 0.23 -2.93 19.39
CA ASP A 122 -1.13 -2.80 19.91
C ASP A 122 -1.10 -2.55 21.43
N ASN A 123 -1.76 -1.48 21.87
CA ASN A 123 -1.78 -1.05 23.27
C ASN A 123 -0.35 -0.94 23.86
N SER A 124 0.52 -0.16 23.17
CA SER A 124 1.96 -0.10 23.43
C SER A 124 2.45 1.34 23.26
N ASP A 125 2.24 2.14 24.30
CA ASP A 125 2.55 3.57 24.31
C ASP A 125 4.06 3.86 24.33
N TYR A 126 4.43 5.09 23.96
CA TYR A 126 5.80 5.61 24.00
C TYR A 126 6.83 4.76 23.24
N SER A 127 6.36 4.01 22.23
CA SER A 127 7.23 3.14 21.43
C SER A 127 7.84 3.87 20.23
N VAL A 128 9.01 3.42 19.80
CA VAL A 128 9.81 4.10 18.76
C VAL A 128 10.25 3.12 17.69
N VAL A 129 10.08 3.53 16.42
CA VAL A 129 10.74 2.89 15.27
C VAL A 129 11.63 3.94 14.61
N GLU A 130 12.95 3.75 14.64
CA GLU A 130 13.90 4.73 14.14
C GLU A 130 15.01 4.12 13.31
N ASN A 131 15.40 4.83 12.25
CA ASN A 131 16.51 4.47 11.38
C ASN A 131 16.36 3.04 10.80
N CYS A 132 15.15 2.69 10.37
CA CYS A 132 14.83 1.40 9.79
C CYS A 132 14.58 1.51 8.29
N ASN A 133 14.97 0.48 7.53
CA ASN A 133 14.63 0.35 6.12
C ASN A 133 13.64 -0.81 5.94
N LEU A 134 12.49 -0.52 5.35
CA LEU A 134 11.45 -1.51 5.11
C LEU A 134 11.26 -1.68 3.59
N TRP A 135 11.57 -2.87 3.09
CA TRP A 135 11.39 -3.28 1.70
C TRP A 135 10.24 -4.28 1.62
N TYR A 136 9.23 -3.97 0.80
CA TYR A 136 8.04 -4.80 0.65
C TYR A 136 7.36 -5.12 2.00
N PRO A 137 7.15 -4.14 2.88
CA PRO A 137 6.68 -4.40 4.25
C PRO A 137 5.26 -4.89 4.30
N SER A 138 4.41 -4.43 3.40
CA SER A 138 3.03 -4.88 3.29
C SER A 138 2.83 -5.75 2.07
N CYS A 139 1.87 -6.65 2.14
CA CYS A 139 1.42 -7.39 0.97
C CYS A 139 -0.07 -7.63 1.06
N HIS A 140 -0.73 -7.44 -0.06
CA HIS A 140 -2.13 -7.76 -0.25
C HIS A 140 -2.30 -9.19 -0.72
N LYS A 141 -3.30 -9.85 -0.15
CA LYS A 141 -3.93 -10.97 -0.85
C LYS A 141 -4.90 -10.36 -1.85
N ARG A 142 -4.87 -10.80 -3.09
CA ARG A 142 -5.87 -10.38 -4.07
C ARG A 142 -7.23 -10.82 -3.58
N MET A 143 -8.09 -9.88 -3.25
CA MET A 143 -9.33 -10.16 -2.52
C MET A 143 -10.45 -10.70 -3.41
N LEU A 144 -10.37 -10.48 -4.71
CA LEU A 144 -11.32 -11.01 -5.71
C LEU A 144 -12.80 -10.75 -5.37
N GLY A 145 -13.09 -9.56 -4.81
CA GLY A 145 -14.43 -9.20 -4.36
C GLY A 145 -14.74 -9.54 -2.90
N VAL A 146 -13.84 -10.17 -2.18
CA VAL A 146 -13.98 -10.44 -0.75
C VAL A 146 -13.39 -9.27 0.04
N THR A 147 -14.24 -8.52 0.74
CA THR A 147 -13.86 -7.25 1.38
C THR A 147 -13.42 -7.36 2.84
N ASN A 148 -13.35 -8.57 3.39
CA ASN A 148 -13.07 -8.77 4.82
C ASN A 148 -11.60 -9.10 5.13
N THR A 149 -10.75 -9.15 4.12
CA THR A 149 -9.33 -9.40 4.33
C THR A 149 -8.61 -8.07 4.45
N GLN A 150 -8.02 -7.79 5.60
CA GLN A 150 -7.20 -6.59 5.75
C GLN A 150 -5.78 -6.89 5.28
N PRO A 151 -5.13 -5.94 4.61
CA PRO A 151 -3.72 -6.07 4.30
C PRO A 151 -2.90 -6.05 5.60
N GLU A 152 -1.78 -6.72 5.55
CA GLU A 152 -0.80 -6.67 6.63
C GLU A 152 0.14 -5.50 6.38
N MET A 153 0.09 -4.49 7.23
CA MET A 153 0.87 -3.26 7.10
C MET A 153 1.59 -2.91 8.39
N SER A 154 2.47 -1.94 8.32
CA SER A 154 3.07 -1.35 9.50
C SER A 154 2.01 -0.60 10.28
N VAL A 155 1.78 -0.95 11.53
CA VAL A 155 0.67 -0.38 12.28
C VAL A 155 0.97 -0.19 13.77
N PHE A 156 0.46 0.93 14.30
CA PHE A 156 0.29 1.19 15.72
C PHE A 156 -1.20 1.32 16.02
N ARG A 157 -1.76 0.38 16.77
CA ARG A 157 -3.14 0.41 17.25
C ARG A 157 -3.17 0.76 18.73
N ASN A 158 -4.16 1.55 19.14
CA ASN A 158 -4.35 1.90 20.56
C ASN A 158 -3.05 2.33 21.25
N SER A 159 -2.11 2.91 20.50
CA SER A 159 -0.76 3.22 20.97
C SER A 159 -0.48 4.69 20.75
N SER A 160 -0.31 5.44 21.83
CA SER A 160 -0.13 6.88 21.85
C SER A 160 1.32 7.25 22.17
N PHE A 161 1.69 8.49 21.84
CA PHE A 161 3.04 9.02 22.09
C PHE A 161 4.16 8.23 21.38
N CYS A 162 3.80 7.53 20.31
CA CYS A 162 4.74 6.74 19.52
C CYS A 162 5.41 7.59 18.44
N THR A 163 6.63 7.21 18.08
CA THR A 163 7.40 7.91 17.04
C THR A 163 7.92 6.95 15.99
N VAL A 164 7.71 7.31 14.73
CA VAL A 164 8.40 6.71 13.59
C VAL A 164 9.28 7.78 12.96
N SER A 165 10.58 7.56 12.95
CA SER A 165 11.51 8.59 12.46
C SER A 165 12.67 8.02 11.64
N LYS A 166 13.24 8.84 10.75
CA LYS A 166 14.44 8.53 9.94
C LYS A 166 14.38 7.16 9.24
N SER A 167 13.18 6.72 8.92
CA SER A 167 12.92 5.37 8.39
C SER A 167 12.41 5.46 6.96
N ALA A 168 12.64 4.40 6.18
CA ALA A 168 12.23 4.35 4.79
C ALA A 168 11.30 3.17 4.53
N PHE A 169 10.17 3.46 3.89
CA PHE A 169 9.16 2.49 3.46
C PHE A 169 9.16 2.45 1.94
N ARG A 170 9.34 1.26 1.35
CA ARG A 170 9.45 1.11 -0.10
C ARG A 170 8.69 -0.10 -0.60
N TYR A 171 7.99 0.10 -1.72
CA TYR A 171 7.29 -0.95 -2.47
C TYR A 171 6.22 -1.66 -1.64
N THR A 172 5.20 -0.93 -1.25
CA THR A 172 4.05 -1.49 -0.54
C THR A 172 2.89 -1.78 -1.48
N ASP A 173 2.13 -2.80 -1.16
CA ASP A 173 0.88 -3.14 -1.82
C ASP A 173 -0.33 -2.38 -1.25
N GLY A 174 -0.21 -1.82 -0.10
CA GLY A 174 -1.22 -1.03 0.58
C GLY A 174 -0.57 0.12 1.31
N SER A 175 -1.27 0.72 2.27
CA SER A 175 -0.73 1.81 3.10
C SER A 175 0.65 1.48 3.65
N ALA A 176 1.50 2.47 3.74
CA ALA A 176 2.84 2.28 4.30
C ALA A 176 2.80 2.18 5.82
N LEU A 177 1.96 3.02 6.45
CA LEU A 177 1.93 3.15 7.90
C LEU A 177 0.56 3.62 8.38
N GLU A 178 0.04 2.99 9.42
CA GLU A 178 -1.18 3.38 10.10
C GLU A 178 -0.92 3.58 11.59
N MET A 179 -1.41 4.69 12.12
CA MET A 179 -1.30 5.02 13.55
C MET A 179 -2.68 5.47 14.07
N TYR A 180 -3.37 4.62 14.79
CA TYR A 180 -4.73 4.84 15.27
C TYR A 180 -4.77 5.20 16.75
N SER A 181 -4.16 6.35 17.10
CA SER A 181 -4.24 6.92 18.45
C SER A 181 -3.75 8.37 18.46
N HIS A 182 -3.41 8.90 19.63
CA HIS A 182 -3.15 10.30 19.86
C HIS A 182 -1.67 10.61 20.09
N ASN A 183 -1.26 11.84 19.80
CA ASN A 183 0.08 12.36 20.11
C ASN A 183 1.23 11.56 19.47
N ASN A 184 1.00 10.98 18.30
CA ASN A 184 2.01 10.23 17.56
C ASN A 184 2.77 11.13 16.59
N THR A 185 4.00 10.78 16.29
CA THR A 185 4.87 11.55 15.38
C THR A 185 5.44 10.68 14.28
N ILE A 186 5.37 11.18 13.03
CA ILE A 186 6.06 10.62 11.87
C ILE A 186 6.97 11.72 11.31
N GLU A 187 8.27 11.53 11.38
CA GLU A 187 9.21 12.57 10.96
C GLU A 187 10.48 12.04 10.29
N ASP A 188 11.01 12.86 9.38
CA ASP A 188 12.27 12.59 8.69
C ASP A 188 12.27 11.23 7.94
N CYS A 189 11.09 10.77 7.50
CA CYS A 189 10.92 9.49 6.83
C CYS A 189 10.84 9.64 5.31
N TYR A 190 11.12 8.54 4.62
CA TYR A 190 11.03 8.42 3.17
C TYR A 190 10.01 7.34 2.77
N PHE A 191 9.01 7.72 1.98
CA PHE A 191 7.99 6.83 1.45
C PHE A 191 8.09 6.80 -0.07
N TYR A 192 8.32 5.64 -0.64
CA TYR A 192 8.57 5.50 -2.06
C TYR A 192 7.90 4.28 -2.65
N HIS A 193 7.17 4.49 -3.75
CA HIS A 193 6.46 3.44 -4.46
C HIS A 193 5.48 2.70 -3.55
N ILE A 194 4.57 3.47 -2.99
CA ILE A 194 3.60 3.01 -2.01
C ILE A 194 2.28 2.76 -2.71
N ASP A 195 1.63 1.63 -2.36
CA ASP A 195 0.23 1.37 -2.72
C ASP A 195 0.00 1.15 -4.22
N TYR A 196 0.87 0.38 -4.86
CA TYR A 196 0.83 0.16 -6.31
C TYR A 196 -0.01 -1.05 -6.76
N SER A 197 -0.63 -1.77 -5.85
CA SER A 197 -1.52 -2.88 -6.21
C SER A 197 -2.78 -2.90 -5.35
N VAL A 198 -3.35 -1.75 -5.22
CA VAL A 198 -4.54 -1.51 -4.41
C VAL A 198 -5.72 -2.34 -4.86
N THR A 199 -6.50 -2.79 -3.90
CA THR A 199 -7.60 -3.74 -4.11
C THR A 199 -8.88 -3.33 -3.40
N ASP A 200 -9.93 -4.13 -3.50
CA ASP A 200 -11.27 -3.92 -2.94
C ASP A 200 -11.30 -3.59 -1.45
N LEU A 201 -10.80 -2.47 -1.04
CA LEU A 201 -10.90 -2.02 0.35
C LEU A 201 -12.16 -1.19 0.57
N ASN A 202 -12.73 -1.31 1.75
CA ASN A 202 -13.99 -0.64 2.10
C ASN A 202 -13.87 0.86 2.33
N SER A 203 -12.66 1.40 2.35
CA SER A 203 -12.39 2.80 2.64
C SER A 203 -11.42 3.40 1.64
N LEU A 204 -11.30 4.71 1.69
CA LEU A 204 -10.28 5.44 0.96
C LEU A 204 -8.89 4.92 1.34
N MET A 205 -8.11 4.53 0.35
CA MET A 205 -6.72 4.16 0.57
C MET A 205 -5.87 5.40 0.77
N THR A 206 -4.98 5.32 1.73
CA THR A 206 -4.02 6.38 2.05
C THR A 206 -2.63 5.81 2.21
N THR A 207 -1.62 6.57 1.83
CA THR A 207 -0.22 6.17 2.07
C THR A 207 0.09 6.15 3.56
N ILE A 208 -0.37 7.17 4.30
CA ILE A 208 -0.29 7.25 5.76
C ILE A 208 -1.67 7.57 6.32
N GLN A 209 -2.16 6.72 7.20
CA GLN A 209 -3.42 6.91 7.92
C GLN A 209 -3.14 7.24 9.37
N MET A 210 -3.58 8.42 9.81
CA MET A 210 -3.57 8.80 11.22
C MET A 210 -5.00 8.82 11.75
N GLY A 211 -5.21 8.19 12.90
CA GLY A 211 -6.44 8.34 13.68
C GLY A 211 -6.18 9.16 14.93
N GLY A 212 -7.25 9.52 15.67
CA GLY A 212 -7.13 10.29 16.90
C GLY A 212 -6.74 11.75 16.68
N ALA A 213 -6.06 12.35 17.66
CA ALA A 213 -5.77 13.78 17.67
C ALA A 213 -4.32 14.11 18.08
N ASN A 214 -3.91 15.34 17.77
CA ASN A 214 -2.60 15.90 18.09
C ASN A 214 -1.42 15.13 17.49
N ASN A 215 -1.61 14.49 16.34
CA ASN A 215 -0.55 13.78 15.65
C ASN A 215 0.29 14.74 14.81
N ILE A 216 1.56 14.43 14.63
CA ILE A 216 2.52 15.25 13.90
C ILE A 216 3.08 14.46 12.72
N ILE A 217 2.99 15.01 11.51
CA ILE A 217 3.62 14.49 10.29
C ILE A 217 4.52 15.59 9.73
N ARG A 218 5.83 15.46 9.86
CA ARG A 218 6.74 16.52 9.47
C ARG A 218 8.05 16.06 8.84
N ARG A 219 8.56 16.85 7.92
CA ARG A 219 9.87 16.67 7.25
C ARG A 219 10.00 15.30 6.56
N ASN A 220 8.89 14.79 6.04
CA ASN A 220 8.90 13.54 5.29
C ASN A 220 8.99 13.80 3.79
N THR A 221 9.58 12.87 3.05
CA THR A 221 9.54 12.85 1.60
C THR A 221 8.68 11.68 1.15
N MET A 222 7.69 11.95 0.32
CA MET A 222 6.73 10.98 -0.21
C MET A 222 6.67 11.10 -1.72
N HIS A 223 6.99 10.03 -2.43
CA HIS A 223 7.15 10.06 -3.88
C HIS A 223 6.72 8.75 -4.53
N LYS A 224 6.07 8.83 -5.69
CA LYS A 224 5.46 7.72 -6.43
C LYS A 224 4.46 6.95 -5.57
N LEU A 225 3.28 7.52 -5.43
CA LEU A 225 2.23 6.99 -4.56
C LEU A 225 1.02 6.58 -5.39
N GLY A 226 0.52 5.38 -5.17
CA GLY A 226 -0.59 4.81 -5.94
C GLY A 226 -1.96 5.23 -5.43
N ALA A 227 -2.11 5.42 -4.14
CA ALA A 227 -3.38 5.72 -3.50
C ALA A 227 -3.99 7.07 -3.95
N SER A 228 -5.30 7.19 -3.84
CA SER A 228 -6.03 8.43 -4.13
C SER A 228 -5.69 9.54 -3.14
N ALA A 229 -5.38 9.19 -1.89
CA ALA A 229 -4.94 10.15 -0.88
C ALA A 229 -3.58 9.75 -0.30
N THR A 230 -2.71 10.73 -0.10
CA THR A 230 -1.41 10.45 0.53
C THR A 230 -1.51 10.45 2.04
N LEU A 231 -2.10 11.49 2.61
CA LEU A 231 -2.23 11.67 4.06
C LEU A 231 -3.69 11.85 4.46
N ASN A 232 -4.07 11.18 5.54
CA ASN A 232 -5.23 11.51 6.35
C ASN A 232 -4.74 11.89 7.75
N PRO A 233 -4.93 13.14 8.20
CA PRO A 233 -4.18 13.68 9.34
C PRO A 233 -4.75 13.37 10.72
N GLY A 234 -6.03 12.98 10.85
CA GLY A 234 -6.71 12.98 12.14
C GLY A 234 -7.05 14.40 12.62
N ASP A 235 -7.48 14.54 13.88
CA ASP A 235 -7.93 15.80 14.49
C ASP A 235 -6.77 16.57 15.14
N ALA A 236 -6.84 17.90 15.15
CA ALA A 236 -5.87 18.79 15.79
C ALA A 236 -4.41 18.43 15.48
N GLY A 237 -4.16 17.89 14.29
CA GLY A 237 -2.83 17.45 13.85
C GLY A 237 -1.99 18.57 13.30
N LEU A 238 -0.70 18.30 13.11
CA LEU A 238 0.23 19.20 12.44
C LEU A 238 0.88 18.47 11.25
N ILE A 239 0.62 18.96 10.03
CA ILE A 239 1.27 18.48 8.80
C ILE A 239 2.15 19.61 8.27
N THR A 240 3.47 19.49 8.41
CA THR A 240 4.37 20.58 8.08
C THR A 240 5.70 20.12 7.50
N LEU A 241 6.28 20.95 6.63
CA LEU A 241 7.62 20.74 6.05
C LEU A 241 7.78 19.41 5.29
N ASN A 242 6.68 18.83 4.78
CA ASN A 242 6.76 17.62 3.97
C ASN A 242 6.95 17.97 2.49
N ASN A 243 7.65 17.10 1.78
CA ASN A 243 7.77 17.10 0.33
C ASN A 243 6.94 15.92 -0.22
N ILE A 244 5.84 16.23 -0.93
CA ILE A 244 4.92 15.23 -1.47
C ILE A 244 4.78 15.44 -2.97
N SER A 245 5.09 14.40 -3.73
CA SER A 245 5.08 14.50 -5.20
C SER A 245 4.66 13.20 -5.85
N ASP A 246 4.22 13.30 -7.09
CA ASP A 246 3.97 12.16 -7.96
C ASP A 246 2.99 11.16 -7.32
N THR A 247 1.74 11.58 -7.14
CA THR A 247 0.71 10.85 -6.39
C THR A 247 -0.47 10.45 -7.26
N GLY A 248 -1.30 9.50 -6.78
CA GLY A 248 -2.53 9.11 -7.46
C GLY A 248 -2.33 8.25 -8.70
N HIS A 249 -1.24 7.48 -8.77
CA HIS A 249 -0.93 6.66 -9.96
C HIS A 249 -1.91 5.53 -10.22
N MET A 250 -2.52 4.99 -9.18
CA MET A 250 -3.43 3.84 -9.28
C MET A 250 -4.89 4.22 -9.03
N GLN A 251 -5.13 5.30 -8.32
CA GLN A 251 -6.46 5.74 -7.94
C GLN A 251 -6.58 7.23 -8.16
N GLY A 252 -7.56 7.64 -8.92
CA GLY A 252 -7.85 9.05 -9.16
C GLY A 252 -8.79 9.67 -8.12
N ASP A 253 -9.03 11.00 -8.29
CA ASP A 253 -10.02 11.76 -7.55
C ASP A 253 -9.71 11.88 -6.04
N GLY A 254 -8.44 12.06 -5.70
CA GLY A 254 -7.96 12.24 -4.33
C GLY A 254 -7.16 13.52 -4.16
N ALA A 255 -6.46 13.61 -3.04
CA ALA A 255 -5.60 14.74 -2.71
C ALA A 255 -4.33 14.29 -1.97
N MET A 256 -3.26 15.05 -2.12
CA MET A 256 -2.02 14.79 -1.36
C MET A 256 -2.25 14.86 0.15
N VAL A 257 -3.10 15.76 0.60
CA VAL A 257 -3.62 15.79 1.98
C VAL A 257 -5.14 15.77 1.89
N GLN A 258 -5.74 14.66 2.35
CA GLN A 258 -7.18 14.45 2.26
C GLN A 258 -7.86 14.81 3.57
N VAL A 259 -8.67 15.87 3.53
CA VAL A 259 -9.54 16.27 4.62
C VAL A 259 -10.96 16.33 4.10
N MET A 260 -11.86 15.55 4.66
CA MET A 260 -13.26 15.55 4.27
C MET A 260 -14.10 16.44 5.20
N THR A 261 -15.26 16.84 4.74
CA THR A 261 -16.19 17.70 5.51
C THR A 261 -16.45 17.11 6.90
N GLY A 262 -16.21 17.91 7.92
CA GLY A 262 -16.41 17.53 9.32
C GLY A 262 -15.32 16.62 9.91
N GLN A 263 -14.25 16.37 9.15
CA GLN A 263 -13.08 15.64 9.63
C GLN A 263 -11.92 16.59 9.93
N SER A 264 -11.02 16.13 10.79
CA SER A 264 -9.76 16.80 11.13
C SER A 264 -9.91 18.25 11.64
N PRO A 265 -10.85 18.55 12.57
CA PRO A 265 -10.99 19.89 13.14
C PRO A 265 -9.70 20.29 13.86
N GLY A 266 -9.30 21.56 13.69
CA GLY A 266 -8.11 22.10 14.34
C GLY A 266 -6.77 21.66 13.78
N THR A 267 -6.75 20.92 12.69
CA THR A 267 -5.50 20.49 12.03
C THR A 267 -4.84 21.65 11.29
N GLU A 268 -3.55 21.81 11.50
CA GLU A 268 -2.71 22.77 10.78
C GLU A 268 -1.96 22.07 9.63
N ILE A 269 -2.05 22.64 8.44
CA ILE A 269 -1.32 22.20 7.24
C ILE A 269 -0.48 23.39 6.77
N SER A 270 0.83 23.37 7.00
CA SER A 270 1.70 24.50 6.75
C SER A 270 3.05 24.12 6.18
N TYR A 271 3.66 24.98 5.38
CA TYR A 271 5.02 24.85 4.85
C TYR A 271 5.32 23.53 4.12
N ASN A 272 4.33 22.88 3.53
CA ASN A 272 4.56 21.67 2.73
C ASN A 272 4.83 22.05 1.28
N TRP A 273 5.66 21.27 0.62
CA TRP A 273 5.89 21.35 -0.81
C TRP A 273 5.11 20.23 -1.50
N LEU A 274 4.00 20.60 -2.14
CA LEU A 274 3.09 19.70 -2.85
C LEU A 274 3.24 19.96 -4.36
N HIS A 275 3.72 18.98 -5.10
CA HIS A 275 3.99 19.16 -6.53
C HIS A 275 3.89 17.83 -7.32
N SER A 276 3.85 17.94 -8.66
CA SER A 276 3.92 16.83 -9.62
C SER A 276 5.32 16.70 -10.20
#